data_f6fd468e3c8deddfec2c548f42068b49
#
_entry.id   f6fd468e3c8deddfec2c548f42068b49
#
_cell.length_a   1.000
_cell.length_b   1.000
_cell.length_c   1.000
_cell.angle_alpha   90.00
_cell.angle_beta   90.00
_cell.angle_gamma   90.00
#
_symmetry.space_group_name_H-M   'P 1'
#
loop_
_entity.id
_entity.type
_entity.pdbx_description
1 polymer ?
#
loop_
_entity_poly.entity_id
_entity_poly.type
_entity_poly.pdbx_seq_one_letter_code
_entity_poly.pdbx_strand_id
1 'polypeptide(L)' 'MLRPPVTVLLPLADGARLASLYRIGEVVEQAVVGERHAVSVRLAPWQVEQLRREGLEVRDGRIPIEKAG' A
#
# COMPACT_ATOMS: atom_id res chain seq x y z
N MET A 1 5.60 1.26 19.90
CA MET A 1 6.49 1.40 18.74
C MET A 1 5.72 1.24 17.45
N LEU A 2 5.93 2.15 16.53
CA LEU A 2 5.22 2.10 15.25
C LEU A 2 5.85 1.09 14.32
N ARG A 3 5.01 0.40 13.57
CA ARG A 3 5.51 -0.49 12.53
C ARG A 3 5.95 0.32 11.33
N PRO A 4 6.99 -0.12 10.62
CA PRO A 4 7.36 0.54 9.39
C PRO A 4 6.27 0.34 8.35
N PRO A 5 6.04 1.32 7.47
CA PRO A 5 5.00 1.17 6.46
C PRO A 5 5.45 0.23 5.35
N VAL A 6 4.46 -0.34 4.68
CA VAL A 6 4.69 -1.09 3.45
C VAL A 6 3.97 -0.36 2.33
N THR A 7 4.33 -0.64 1.08
CA THR A 7 3.67 -0.02 -0.05
C THR A 7 2.87 -1.08 -0.79
N VAL A 8 1.57 -0.83 -0.91
CA VAL A 8 0.66 -1.73 -1.61
C VAL A 8 0.33 -1.11 -2.96
N LEU A 9 0.45 -1.88 -4.02
CA LEU A 9 0.13 -1.42 -5.37
C LEU A 9 -1.23 -1.94 -5.78
N LEU A 10 -2.10 -1.03 -6.17
CA LEU A 10 -3.48 -1.36 -6.52
C LEU A 10 -3.80 -0.83 -7.91
N PRO A 11 -4.65 -1.52 -8.68
CA PRO A 11 -5.16 -0.92 -9.92
C PRO A 11 -5.90 0.37 -9.60
N LEU A 12 -5.82 1.34 -10.50
CA LEU A 12 -6.51 2.61 -10.27
C LEU A 12 -8.01 2.45 -10.09
N ALA A 13 -8.58 1.45 -10.74
CA ALA A 13 -10.02 1.24 -10.69
C ALA A 13 -10.48 0.54 -9.42
N ASP A 14 -9.56 0.07 -8.60
CA ASP A 14 -9.94 -0.72 -7.42
C ASP A 14 -10.14 0.17 -6.20
N GLY A 15 -11.17 0.98 -6.25
CA GLY A 15 -11.46 1.88 -5.14
C GLY A 15 -11.87 1.15 -3.88
N ALA A 16 -12.45 -0.05 -4.03
CA ALA A 16 -12.88 -0.80 -2.86
C ALA A 16 -11.70 -1.23 -2.01
N ARG A 17 -10.61 -1.67 -2.64
CA ARG A 17 -9.43 -2.04 -1.88
C ARG A 17 -8.73 -0.84 -1.29
N LEU A 18 -8.72 0.26 -2.03
CA LEU A 18 -8.15 1.49 -1.48
C LEU A 18 -8.88 1.90 -0.22
N ALA A 19 -10.21 1.89 -0.25
CA ALA A 19 -10.99 2.23 0.93
C ALA A 19 -10.73 1.26 2.07
N SER A 20 -10.56 -0.02 1.74
CA SER A 20 -10.27 -1.02 2.74
C SER A 20 -8.95 -0.73 3.45
N LEU A 21 -7.93 -0.33 2.70
CA LEU A 21 -6.63 -0.01 3.31
C LEU A 21 -6.76 1.16 4.29
N TYR A 22 -7.58 2.15 3.97
CA TYR A 22 -7.78 3.26 4.86
C TYR A 22 -8.45 2.82 6.16
N ARG A 23 -9.26 1.76 6.11
CA ARG A 23 -9.92 1.26 7.30
C ARG A 23 -9.05 0.37 8.15
N ILE A 24 -8.21 -0.46 7.53
CA ILE A 24 -7.49 -1.49 8.29
C ILE A 24 -6.10 -1.04 8.74
N GLY A 25 -5.60 0.07 8.21
CA GLY A 25 -4.27 0.52 8.57
C GLY A 25 -4.16 2.01 8.57
N GLU A 26 -2.96 2.49 8.89
CA GLU A 26 -2.69 3.92 8.89
C GLU A 26 -2.01 4.27 7.58
N VAL A 27 -2.73 4.94 6.69
CA VAL A 27 -2.17 5.36 5.41
C VAL A 27 -1.32 6.60 5.65
N VAL A 28 -0.04 6.51 5.30
CA VAL A 28 0.88 7.61 5.52
C VAL A 28 1.16 8.37 4.25
N GLU A 29 0.92 7.75 3.10
CA GLU A 29 1.25 8.40 1.84
C GLU A 29 0.58 7.64 0.71
N GLN A 30 0.21 8.34 -0.36
CA GLN A 30 -0.26 7.65 -1.55
C GLN A 30 0.11 8.46 -2.78
N ALA A 31 0.26 7.77 -3.89
CA ALA A 31 0.62 8.39 -5.15
C ALA A 31 0.12 7.53 -6.30
N VAL A 32 0.04 8.12 -7.47
CA VAL A 32 -0.27 7.36 -8.68
C VAL A 32 1.06 7.09 -9.38
N VAL A 33 1.32 5.82 -9.65
CA VAL A 33 2.55 5.40 -10.30
C VAL A 33 2.14 4.57 -11.49
N GLY A 34 2.30 5.13 -12.69
CA GLY A 34 1.82 4.46 -13.89
C GLY A 34 0.31 4.36 -13.83
N GLU A 35 -0.21 3.18 -13.96
CA GLU A 35 -1.65 2.95 -13.93
C GLU A 35 -2.09 2.32 -12.63
N ARG A 36 -1.37 2.58 -11.55
CA ARG A 36 -1.69 2.02 -10.25
C ARG A 36 -1.62 3.08 -9.17
N HIS A 37 -2.32 2.80 -8.07
CA HIS A 37 -2.14 3.55 -6.83
C HIS A 37 -1.04 2.88 -6.04
N ALA A 38 -0.08 3.65 -5.55
CA ALA A 38 0.90 3.16 -4.60
C ALA A 38 0.54 3.75 -3.26
N VAL A 39 0.22 2.90 -2.29
CA VAL A 39 -0.27 3.35 -1.00
C VAL A 39 0.67 2.86 0.08
N SER A 40 1.31 3.80 0.77
CA SER A 40 2.18 3.45 1.89
C SER A 40 1.32 3.44 3.14
N VAL A 41 1.27 2.29 3.81
CA VAL A 41 0.35 2.09 4.92
C VAL A 41 1.01 1.19 5.96
N ARG A 42 0.74 1.49 7.23
CA ARG A 42 1.24 0.66 8.32
C ARG A 42 0.25 -0.45 8.60
N LEU A 43 0.71 -1.68 8.46
CA LEU A 43 -0.11 -2.86 8.63
C LEU A 43 0.58 -3.85 9.53
N ALA A 44 -0.22 -4.71 10.18
CA ALA A 44 0.34 -5.82 10.93
C ALA A 44 0.83 -6.88 9.94
N PRO A 45 1.81 -7.70 10.36
CA PRO A 45 2.34 -8.72 9.44
C PRO A 45 1.28 -9.65 8.87
N TRP A 46 0.28 -10.03 9.66
CA TRP A 46 -0.75 -10.93 9.16
C TRP A 46 -1.61 -10.26 8.10
N GLN A 47 -1.75 -8.94 8.18
CA GLN A 47 -2.51 -8.21 7.17
C GLN A 47 -1.74 -8.18 5.85
N VAL A 48 -0.42 -8.01 5.93
CA VAL A 48 0.42 -8.03 4.74
C VAL A 48 0.33 -9.39 4.05
N GLU A 49 0.39 -10.46 4.86
CA GLU A 49 0.29 -11.80 4.30
C GLU A 49 -1.05 -12.02 3.61
N GLN A 50 -2.10 -11.52 4.23
CA GLN A 50 -3.42 -11.67 3.63
C GLN A 50 -3.52 -10.95 2.29
N LEU A 51 -2.98 -9.75 2.21
CA LEU A 51 -3.00 -9.00 0.95
C LEU A 51 -2.22 -9.73 -0.13
N ARG A 52 -1.09 -10.32 0.24
CA ARG A 52 -0.32 -11.08 -0.73
C ARG A 52 -1.06 -12.30 -1.22
N ARG A 53 -1.81 -12.96 -0.33
CA ARG A 53 -2.62 -14.10 -0.74
C ARG A 53 -3.71 -13.67 -1.71
N GLU A 54 -4.19 -12.45 -1.60
CA GLU A 54 -5.20 -11.95 -2.50
C GLU A 54 -4.62 -11.52 -3.84
N GLY A 55 -3.31 -11.67 -4.00
CA GLY A 55 -2.68 -11.38 -5.27
C GLY A 55 -2.17 -9.96 -5.41
N LEU A 56 -2.17 -9.19 -4.33
CA LEU A 56 -1.69 -7.82 -4.40
C LEU A 56 -0.18 -7.76 -4.26
N GLU A 57 0.41 -6.80 -4.93
CA GLU A 57 1.84 -6.58 -4.82
C GLU A 57 2.10 -5.70 -3.61
N VAL A 58 2.88 -6.20 -2.65
CA VAL A 58 3.20 -5.46 -1.44
C VAL A 58 4.71 -5.41 -1.32
N ARG A 59 5.24 -4.22 -1.19
CA ARG A 59 6.67 -3.99 -1.07
C ARG A 59 6.99 -3.38 0.27
N ASP A 60 8.17 -3.70 0.80
CA ASP A 60 8.59 -3.11 2.06
C ASP A 60 8.94 -1.65 1.84
N GLY A 61 8.70 -0.85 2.87
CA GLY A 61 9.09 0.54 2.85
C GLY A 61 8.04 1.44 2.26
N ARG A 62 8.37 2.73 2.26
CA ARG A 62 7.47 3.75 1.75
C ARG A 62 7.62 3.89 0.25
N ILE A 63 6.72 4.65 -0.35
CA ILE A 63 6.79 4.94 -1.76
C ILE A 63 8.16 5.50 -2.09
N PRO A 64 8.82 4.94 -3.12
CA PRO A 64 10.14 5.46 -3.49
C PRO A 64 10.04 6.89 -3.92
N ILE A 65 11.05 7.65 -3.60
CA ILE A 65 11.06 9.05 -3.94
C ILE A 65 11.86 9.37 -5.16
N GLU A 66 12.73 8.48 -5.50
CA GLU A 66 13.60 8.75 -6.61
C GLU A 66 12.85 9.01 -7.88
N LYS A 67 11.67 8.48 -7.97
CA LYS A 67 10.94 8.71 -9.15
C LYS A 67 10.77 10.16 -9.33
N ALA A 68 10.91 10.87 -8.31
CA ALA A 68 10.75 12.29 -8.41
C ALA A 68 11.75 12.86 -9.38
N GLY A 69 12.77 12.16 -9.55
CA GLY A 69 13.75 12.67 -10.47
C GLY A 69 13.17 12.76 -11.83
#